data_13dac9ee9c56a169d75d3a934a9f6d79
#
_entry.id   13dac9ee9c56a169d75d3a934a9f6d79
#
_cell.length_a   1.000
_cell.length_b   1.000
_cell.length_c   1.000
_cell.angle_alpha   90.00
_cell.angle_beta   90.00
_cell.angle_gamma   90.00
#
_symmetry.space_group_name_H-M   'P 1'
#
loop_
_entity.id
_entity.type
_entity.pdbx_description
1 polymer ?
#
loop_
_entity_poly.entity_id
_entity_poly.type
_entity_poly.pdbx_seq_one_letter_code
_entity_poly.pdbx_strand_id
1 'polypeptide(L)'
;MNAPTAEQILSRARDAQPAWAALPVSRRCAILGDLRREIALQCESIAEIIARETSKPLQDALSGDVLVTLEHLRYYESKAVRILRSRRIGKPFFLFRGARFETFFEPQGVALIFGPSNYPFQLSMIPLITALAAGNAVVLKCSEHTPETAALIARLSANANFPVDLVQVLHDGPEQSAALIDARPDFIFFTGSSRHGQQVAERAAKHLIPTILELGGKDASLVFADCHLDRAVEGITYGAFSNAGRVCVAVKRVYVEASILDDFLARLKNRISMLRVDTGPDADFCPLTEDARSDVRAEVEDALSRGATLHWPQDRTAVAYEPTLLSDVPAEARILTEESFGPALCVASFRDEAEAIALANTSRFALSSSIWTRNQARARRVAAQLCAGSCSVNDVIRIVANPHAAFGGNRDSGHGRYHGPEGLRSFSRIKTIMIAGDRRTREINWFPFNSRTRHQLASLIRFRHGAAGLLGRLSRLLLPLLVSAILPLTLTAQSKMGTHLTIDVQLTQKAHGELAYLVFASPSGFPGDRDKALRHGFLPIPSNAQHLRIDTDLPPGIYAVAVYEDLNGNHNLDHNFIGIPREPVGASNNPSARFGPPHFDECSFYLGDTAQTITITLVHAS
;
A
#
# COMPACT_ATOMS: atom_id res chain seq x y z
N MET A 1 -15.79 -35.96 -7.55
CA MET A 1 -14.58 -35.62 -6.77
C MET A 1 -15.05 -34.80 -5.58
N ASN A 2 -14.62 -35.13 -4.38
CA ASN A 2 -14.95 -34.30 -3.21
C ASN A 2 -14.30 -32.91 -3.36
N ALA A 3 -14.98 -31.86 -2.86
CA ALA A 3 -14.41 -30.52 -2.82
C ALA A 3 -13.08 -30.55 -2.04
N PRO A 4 -12.07 -29.75 -2.41
CA PRO A 4 -10.78 -29.72 -1.72
C PRO A 4 -10.97 -29.21 -0.29
N THR A 5 -10.23 -29.80 0.67
CA THR A 5 -10.22 -29.31 2.06
C THR A 5 -9.47 -27.99 2.18
N ALA A 6 -9.68 -27.27 3.30
CA ALA A 6 -8.98 -26.02 3.58
C ALA A 6 -7.44 -26.19 3.58
N GLU A 7 -6.93 -27.31 4.11
CA GLU A 7 -5.51 -27.65 4.11
C GLU A 7 -4.98 -27.85 2.67
N GLN A 8 -5.76 -28.53 1.84
CA GLN A 8 -5.38 -28.75 0.42
C GLN A 8 -5.35 -27.43 -0.36
N ILE A 9 -6.31 -26.54 -0.12
CA ILE A 9 -6.36 -25.20 -0.73
C ILE A 9 -5.11 -24.40 -0.36
N LEU A 10 -4.79 -24.32 0.94
CA LEU A 10 -3.61 -23.58 1.41
C LEU A 10 -2.29 -24.24 0.97
N SER A 11 -2.21 -25.56 0.92
CA SER A 11 -1.02 -26.27 0.42
C SER A 11 -0.72 -25.92 -1.04
N ARG A 12 -1.72 -25.96 -1.92
CA ARG A 12 -1.57 -25.58 -3.32
C ARG A 12 -1.11 -24.13 -3.47
N ALA A 13 -1.67 -23.21 -2.69
CA ALA A 13 -1.24 -21.83 -2.69
C ALA A 13 0.22 -21.67 -2.23
N ARG A 14 0.65 -22.43 -1.20
CA ARG A 14 2.05 -22.44 -0.72
C ARG A 14 3.01 -22.99 -1.76
N ASP A 15 2.62 -23.99 -2.51
CA ASP A 15 3.45 -24.58 -3.56
C ASP A 15 3.64 -23.61 -4.74
N ALA A 16 2.63 -22.79 -5.05
CA ALA A 16 2.70 -21.79 -6.13
C ALA A 16 3.46 -20.51 -5.74
N GLN A 17 3.44 -20.12 -4.47
CA GLN A 17 3.95 -18.84 -3.97
C GLN A 17 5.45 -18.61 -4.22
N PRO A 18 6.38 -19.55 -4.02
CA PRO A 18 7.81 -19.32 -4.20
C PRO A 18 8.19 -18.91 -5.63
N ALA A 19 7.57 -19.51 -6.64
CA ALA A 19 7.81 -19.14 -8.03
C ALA A 19 7.38 -17.70 -8.32
N TRP A 20 6.26 -17.25 -7.74
CA TRP A 20 5.79 -15.87 -7.84
C TRP A 20 6.68 -14.90 -7.08
N ALA A 21 7.07 -15.25 -5.85
CA ALA A 21 7.94 -14.42 -5.01
C ALA A 21 9.33 -14.21 -5.61
N ALA A 22 9.84 -15.20 -6.35
CA ALA A 22 11.13 -15.12 -7.04
C ALA A 22 11.12 -14.13 -8.22
N LEU A 23 9.96 -13.77 -8.76
CA LEU A 23 9.88 -12.76 -9.81
C LEU A 23 10.26 -11.37 -9.25
N PRO A 24 11.01 -10.56 -10.00
CA PRO A 24 11.20 -9.15 -9.66
C PRO A 24 9.86 -8.44 -9.47
N VAL A 25 9.80 -7.47 -8.54
CA VAL A 25 8.57 -6.68 -8.28
C VAL A 25 8.04 -6.06 -9.57
N SER A 26 8.93 -5.56 -10.45
CA SER A 26 8.54 -4.99 -11.75
C SER A 26 7.81 -5.99 -12.63
N ARG A 27 8.25 -7.27 -12.64
CA ARG A 27 7.60 -8.31 -13.44
C ARG A 27 6.22 -8.66 -12.90
N ARG A 28 6.08 -8.80 -11.58
CA ARG A 28 4.77 -8.98 -10.94
C ARG A 28 3.81 -7.83 -11.29
N CYS A 29 4.30 -6.59 -11.20
CA CYS A 29 3.52 -5.41 -11.57
C CYS A 29 3.13 -5.36 -13.05
N ALA A 30 3.98 -5.82 -13.96
CA ALA A 30 3.64 -5.90 -15.38
C ALA A 30 2.46 -6.86 -15.63
N ILE A 31 2.45 -8.03 -14.96
CA ILE A 31 1.33 -8.99 -15.05
C ILE A 31 0.05 -8.38 -14.46
N LEU A 32 0.14 -7.64 -13.33
CA LEU A 32 -0.99 -6.89 -12.79
C LEU A 32 -1.48 -5.79 -13.75
N GLY A 33 -0.59 -5.20 -14.55
CA GLY A 33 -0.93 -4.27 -15.61
C GLY A 33 -1.72 -4.90 -16.75
N ASP A 34 -1.44 -6.17 -17.09
CA ASP A 34 -2.24 -6.93 -18.06
C ASP A 34 -3.66 -7.14 -17.51
N LEU A 35 -3.78 -7.59 -16.26
CA LEU A 35 -5.07 -7.71 -15.56
C LEU A 35 -5.85 -6.40 -15.55
N ARG A 36 -5.18 -5.27 -15.27
CA ARG A 36 -5.83 -3.94 -15.31
C ARG A 36 -6.41 -3.62 -16.67
N ARG A 37 -5.68 -3.92 -17.75
CA ARG A 37 -6.18 -3.69 -19.12
C ARG A 37 -7.39 -4.55 -19.43
N GLU A 38 -7.38 -5.81 -19.02
CA GLU A 38 -8.51 -6.72 -19.18
C GLU A 38 -9.77 -6.20 -18.45
N ILE A 39 -9.63 -5.79 -17.18
CA ILE A 39 -10.72 -5.20 -16.40
C ILE A 39 -11.24 -3.92 -17.07
N ALA A 40 -10.35 -3.05 -17.55
CA ALA A 40 -10.75 -1.80 -18.20
C ALA A 40 -11.56 -2.01 -19.48
N LEU A 41 -11.22 -3.03 -20.27
CA LEU A 41 -11.94 -3.40 -21.50
C LEU A 41 -13.32 -4.01 -21.24
N GLN A 42 -13.52 -4.58 -20.05
CA GLN A 42 -14.79 -5.21 -19.64
C GLN A 42 -15.57 -4.38 -18.59
N CYS A 43 -15.21 -3.10 -18.38
CA CYS A 43 -15.69 -2.30 -17.26
C CYS A 43 -17.22 -2.25 -17.14
N GLU A 44 -17.94 -2.11 -18.24
CA GLU A 44 -19.42 -2.04 -18.27
C GLU A 44 -20.04 -3.39 -17.86
N SER A 45 -19.60 -4.49 -18.48
CA SER A 45 -20.12 -5.82 -18.15
C SER A 45 -19.78 -6.26 -16.70
N ILE A 46 -18.64 -5.85 -16.19
CA ILE A 46 -18.26 -6.06 -14.78
C ILE A 46 -19.21 -5.27 -13.87
N ALA A 47 -19.47 -4.01 -14.18
CA ALA A 47 -20.37 -3.17 -13.41
C ALA A 47 -21.83 -3.68 -13.44
N GLU A 48 -22.30 -4.20 -14.57
CA GLU A 48 -23.62 -4.83 -14.70
C GLU A 48 -23.78 -6.05 -13.79
N ILE A 49 -22.77 -6.92 -13.72
CA ILE A 49 -22.77 -8.07 -12.80
C ILE A 49 -22.88 -7.58 -11.34
N ILE A 50 -22.03 -6.62 -10.96
CA ILE A 50 -22.00 -6.08 -9.60
C ILE A 50 -23.34 -5.41 -9.27
N ALA A 51 -23.86 -4.56 -10.14
CA ALA A 51 -25.13 -3.85 -9.94
C ALA A 51 -26.28 -4.83 -9.74
N ARG A 52 -26.37 -5.89 -10.54
CA ARG A 52 -27.40 -6.93 -10.44
C ARG A 52 -27.35 -7.68 -9.11
N GLU A 53 -26.15 -8.12 -8.66
CA GLU A 53 -26.02 -8.86 -7.41
C GLU A 53 -26.23 -8.01 -6.15
N THR A 54 -25.80 -6.75 -6.21
CA THR A 54 -25.80 -5.88 -5.02
C THR A 54 -27.00 -4.94 -4.96
N SER A 55 -27.82 -4.90 -6.01
CA SER A 55 -28.91 -3.92 -6.16
C SER A 55 -28.43 -2.49 -5.95
N LYS A 56 -27.28 -2.10 -6.53
CA LYS A 56 -26.78 -0.72 -6.53
C LYS A 56 -26.91 -0.09 -7.91
N PRO A 57 -26.96 1.24 -8.00
CA PRO A 57 -26.93 1.92 -9.29
C PRO A 57 -25.69 1.53 -10.11
N LEU A 58 -25.85 1.38 -11.43
CA LEU A 58 -24.76 1.02 -12.34
C LEU A 58 -23.60 2.02 -12.26
N GLN A 59 -23.91 3.31 -12.10
CA GLN A 59 -22.90 4.35 -11.92
C GLN A 59 -22.08 4.15 -10.63
N ASP A 60 -22.69 3.68 -9.54
CA ASP A 60 -21.98 3.38 -8.29
C ASP A 60 -21.08 2.16 -8.45
N ALA A 61 -21.53 1.11 -9.15
CA ALA A 61 -20.71 -0.04 -9.49
C ALA A 61 -19.49 0.35 -10.35
N LEU A 62 -19.68 1.21 -11.35
CA LEU A 62 -18.58 1.72 -12.19
C LEU A 62 -17.59 2.57 -11.39
N SER A 63 -18.09 3.54 -10.60
CA SER A 63 -17.22 4.49 -9.89
C SER A 63 -16.65 3.93 -8.59
N GLY A 64 -17.43 3.18 -7.82
CA GLY A 64 -17.05 2.65 -6.53
C GLY A 64 -16.28 1.32 -6.61
N ASP A 65 -16.69 0.39 -7.48
CA ASP A 65 -16.03 -0.90 -7.59
C ASP A 65 -14.94 -0.93 -8.67
N VAL A 66 -15.28 -0.60 -9.92
CA VAL A 66 -14.40 -0.82 -11.07
C VAL A 66 -13.30 0.24 -11.13
N LEU A 67 -13.66 1.52 -11.15
CA LEU A 67 -12.68 2.61 -11.30
C LEU A 67 -11.67 2.63 -10.16
N VAL A 68 -12.11 2.47 -8.92
CA VAL A 68 -11.23 2.47 -7.74
C VAL A 68 -10.24 1.31 -7.81
N THR A 69 -10.68 0.12 -8.24
CA THR A 69 -9.80 -1.04 -8.45
C THR A 69 -8.74 -0.76 -9.52
N LEU A 70 -9.12 -0.16 -10.65
CA LEU A 70 -8.21 0.20 -11.74
C LEU A 70 -7.14 1.21 -11.31
N GLU A 71 -7.53 2.22 -10.51
CA GLU A 71 -6.58 3.22 -10.00
C GLU A 71 -5.58 2.60 -9.00
N HIS A 72 -6.00 1.63 -8.18
CA HIS A 72 -5.08 0.89 -7.30
C HIS A 72 -4.11 0.01 -8.09
N LEU A 73 -4.56 -0.70 -9.12
CA LEU A 73 -3.69 -1.44 -10.03
C LEU A 73 -2.64 -0.53 -10.65
N ARG A 74 -3.07 0.61 -11.23
CA ARG A 74 -2.19 1.62 -11.83
C ARG A 74 -1.17 2.17 -10.83
N TYR A 75 -1.60 2.38 -9.59
CA TYR A 75 -0.71 2.83 -8.52
C TYR A 75 0.41 1.82 -8.25
N TYR A 76 0.09 0.53 -8.10
CA TYR A 76 1.11 -0.49 -7.85
C TYR A 76 2.04 -0.69 -9.03
N GLU A 77 1.55 -0.68 -10.26
CA GLU A 77 2.40 -0.69 -11.47
C GLU A 77 3.50 0.37 -11.41
N SER A 78 3.16 1.58 -10.96
CA SER A 78 4.07 2.72 -10.96
C SER A 78 4.91 2.87 -9.69
N LYS A 79 4.48 2.33 -8.54
CA LYS A 79 5.08 2.64 -7.23
C LYS A 79 5.61 1.45 -6.46
N ALA A 80 5.15 0.22 -6.73
CA ALA A 80 5.48 -0.93 -5.89
C ALA A 80 6.99 -1.21 -5.84
N VAL A 81 7.71 -1.11 -6.95
CA VAL A 81 9.16 -1.26 -7.00
C VAL A 81 9.85 -0.32 -6.00
N ARG A 82 9.47 0.95 -5.99
CA ARG A 82 10.05 1.95 -5.07
C ARG A 82 9.64 1.69 -3.61
N ILE A 83 8.40 1.27 -3.37
CA ILE A 83 7.87 1.05 -2.02
C ILE A 83 8.53 -0.16 -1.36
N LEU A 84 8.73 -1.25 -2.09
CA LEU A 84 9.29 -2.52 -1.61
C LEU A 84 10.81 -2.61 -1.75
N ARG A 85 11.46 -1.56 -2.25
CA ARG A 85 12.92 -1.51 -2.35
C ARG A 85 13.57 -1.66 -0.98
N SER A 86 14.64 -2.45 -0.92
CA SER A 86 15.49 -2.53 0.27
C SER A 86 16.03 -1.15 0.67
N ARG A 87 16.19 -0.92 1.95
CA ARG A 87 16.62 0.38 2.49
C ARG A 87 17.78 0.20 3.44
N ARG A 88 18.83 1.00 3.26
CA ARG A 88 19.84 1.15 4.28
C ARG A 88 19.25 1.89 5.48
N ILE A 89 19.46 1.32 6.67
CA ILE A 89 19.00 1.91 7.92
C ILE A 89 20.15 2.73 8.51
N GLY A 90 19.91 3.99 8.73
CA GLY A 90 20.66 4.92 9.56
C GLY A 90 22.19 4.76 9.66
N LYS A 91 22.80 5.61 10.46
CA LYS A 91 24.20 5.45 10.87
C LYS A 91 24.25 4.52 12.09
N PRO A 92 25.00 3.42 12.03
CA PRO A 92 25.08 2.53 13.17
C PRO A 92 25.71 3.24 14.37
N PHE A 93 25.22 2.90 15.54
CA PHE A 93 25.81 3.25 16.81
C PHE A 93 27.27 2.73 16.87
N PHE A 94 28.17 3.39 17.63
CA PHE A 94 29.61 3.12 17.58
C PHE A 94 30.02 1.65 17.81
N LEU A 95 29.24 0.89 18.59
CA LEU A 95 29.47 -0.55 18.79
C LEU A 95 29.35 -1.36 17.48
N PHE A 96 28.62 -0.83 16.50
CA PHE A 96 28.46 -1.44 15.19
C PHE A 96 29.33 -0.75 14.11
N ARG A 97 30.44 -0.12 14.52
CA ARG A 97 31.34 0.55 13.58
C ARG A 97 31.85 -0.44 12.53
N GLY A 98 31.61 -0.13 11.26
CA GLY A 98 31.95 -1.00 10.13
C GLY A 98 30.82 -1.96 9.74
N ALA A 99 29.74 -2.05 10.51
CA ALA A 99 28.56 -2.79 10.11
C ALA A 99 27.64 -1.94 9.22
N ARG A 100 26.93 -2.60 8.32
CA ARG A 100 25.87 -2.04 7.50
C ARG A 100 24.56 -2.71 7.88
N PHE A 101 23.48 -1.95 7.87
CA PHE A 101 22.15 -2.46 8.15
C PHE A 101 21.24 -2.21 6.95
N GLU A 102 20.52 -3.22 6.54
CA GLU A 102 19.60 -3.15 5.44
C GLU A 102 18.27 -3.79 5.84
N THR A 103 17.16 -3.15 5.43
CA THR A 103 15.81 -3.67 5.64
C THR A 103 15.26 -4.14 4.31
N PHE A 104 14.72 -5.35 4.30
CA PHE A 104 14.06 -5.98 3.16
C PHE A 104 12.58 -6.18 3.47
N PHE A 105 11.76 -6.15 2.43
CA PHE A 105 10.35 -6.48 2.47
C PHE A 105 10.17 -7.84 1.79
N GLU A 106 9.88 -8.87 2.59
CA GLU A 106 9.64 -10.24 2.11
C GLU A 106 8.12 -10.52 2.11
N PRO A 107 7.59 -11.33 1.18
CA PRO A 107 6.19 -11.75 1.25
C PRO A 107 5.87 -12.41 2.59
N GLN A 108 4.63 -12.28 3.05
CA GLN A 108 4.12 -13.04 4.20
C GLN A 108 4.11 -14.55 3.90
N GLY A 109 3.66 -14.92 2.70
CA GLY A 109 3.45 -16.29 2.24
C GLY A 109 2.10 -16.45 1.54
N VAL A 110 1.14 -17.15 2.16
CA VAL A 110 -0.25 -17.25 1.70
C VAL A 110 -1.11 -16.26 2.47
N ALA A 111 -1.72 -15.32 1.76
CA ALA A 111 -2.68 -14.37 2.31
C ALA A 111 -4.11 -14.91 2.15
N LEU A 112 -4.82 -15.11 3.27
CA LEU A 112 -6.27 -15.36 3.28
C LEU A 112 -6.99 -14.02 3.34
N ILE A 113 -7.82 -13.76 2.34
CA ILE A 113 -8.57 -12.50 2.19
C ILE A 113 -10.07 -12.80 2.27
N PHE A 114 -10.78 -12.06 3.11
CA PHE A 114 -12.24 -12.10 3.19
C PHE A 114 -12.83 -10.85 2.56
N GLY A 115 -13.59 -11.04 1.48
CA GLY A 115 -14.30 -9.98 0.75
C GLY A 115 -15.76 -9.85 1.19
N PRO A 116 -16.27 -8.63 1.41
CA PRO A 116 -17.66 -8.37 1.80
C PRO A 116 -18.60 -8.29 0.58
N SER A 117 -19.90 -8.16 0.83
CA SER A 117 -20.93 -8.11 -0.22
C SER A 117 -21.28 -6.71 -0.72
N ASN A 118 -20.93 -5.64 0.00
CA ASN A 118 -21.38 -4.28 -0.34
C ASN A 118 -20.64 -3.63 -1.52
N TYR A 119 -19.32 -3.80 -1.60
CA TYR A 119 -18.47 -3.47 -2.74
C TYR A 119 -17.61 -4.69 -3.08
N PRO A 120 -18.26 -5.74 -3.61
CA PRO A 120 -17.67 -7.08 -3.65
C PRO A 120 -16.44 -7.17 -4.56
N PHE A 121 -16.41 -6.39 -5.64
CA PHE A 121 -15.28 -6.38 -6.56
C PHE A 121 -14.12 -5.56 -5.99
N GLN A 122 -14.35 -4.31 -5.60
CA GLN A 122 -13.32 -3.43 -5.06
C GLN A 122 -12.66 -4.00 -3.81
N LEU A 123 -13.47 -4.36 -2.81
CA LEU A 123 -12.97 -4.78 -1.49
C LEU A 123 -12.39 -6.19 -1.49
N SER A 124 -12.60 -6.97 -2.55
CA SER A 124 -11.89 -8.23 -2.80
C SER A 124 -10.62 -8.02 -3.62
N MET A 125 -10.71 -7.23 -4.70
CA MET A 125 -9.60 -7.07 -5.65
C MET A 125 -8.46 -6.24 -5.08
N ILE A 126 -8.72 -5.17 -4.33
CA ILE A 126 -7.64 -4.31 -3.81
C ILE A 126 -6.69 -5.07 -2.86
N PRO A 127 -7.16 -5.78 -1.82
CA PRO A 127 -6.24 -6.60 -1.01
C PRO A 127 -5.60 -7.74 -1.80
N LEU A 128 -6.31 -8.36 -2.76
CA LEU A 128 -5.76 -9.40 -3.64
C LEU A 128 -4.56 -8.87 -4.44
N ILE A 129 -4.73 -7.76 -5.17
CA ILE A 129 -3.64 -7.17 -5.98
C ILE A 129 -2.51 -6.64 -5.11
N THR A 130 -2.80 -6.15 -3.90
CA THR A 130 -1.79 -5.73 -2.93
C THR A 130 -0.94 -6.91 -2.48
N ALA A 131 -1.58 -8.04 -2.13
CA ALA A 131 -0.91 -9.28 -1.75
C ALA A 131 -0.02 -9.81 -2.89
N LEU A 132 -0.54 -9.84 -4.12
CA LEU A 132 0.21 -10.27 -5.30
C LEU A 132 1.40 -9.35 -5.60
N ALA A 133 1.23 -8.02 -5.54
CA ALA A 133 2.31 -7.07 -5.73
C ALA A 133 3.43 -7.27 -4.69
N ALA A 134 3.08 -7.58 -3.44
CA ALA A 134 4.03 -7.92 -2.37
C ALA A 134 4.71 -9.29 -2.57
N GLY A 135 4.17 -10.17 -3.42
CA GLY A 135 4.73 -11.50 -3.73
C GLY A 135 4.08 -12.66 -2.99
N ASN A 136 2.91 -12.46 -2.40
CA ASN A 136 2.13 -13.51 -1.74
C ASN A 136 1.32 -14.32 -2.74
N ALA A 137 0.95 -15.54 -2.37
CA ALA A 137 -0.20 -16.25 -2.92
C ALA A 137 -1.47 -15.80 -2.19
N VAL A 138 -2.63 -15.97 -2.81
CA VAL A 138 -3.91 -15.50 -2.30
C VAL A 138 -4.94 -16.60 -2.29
N VAL A 139 -5.57 -16.81 -1.14
CA VAL A 139 -6.85 -17.49 -1.02
C VAL A 139 -7.89 -16.42 -0.71
N LEU A 140 -8.76 -16.13 -1.66
CA LEU A 140 -9.81 -15.13 -1.55
C LEU A 140 -11.14 -15.83 -1.25
N LYS A 141 -11.68 -15.60 -0.07
CA LYS A 141 -13.03 -16.00 0.31
C LYS A 141 -13.98 -14.82 0.10
N CYS A 142 -14.69 -14.81 -1.02
CA CYS A 142 -15.75 -13.84 -1.30
C CYS A 142 -16.99 -14.08 -0.42
N SER A 143 -17.87 -13.08 -0.38
CA SER A 143 -19.17 -13.23 0.26
C SER A 143 -20.03 -14.27 -0.50
N GLU A 144 -20.75 -15.09 0.23
CA GLU A 144 -21.77 -16.01 -0.30
C GLU A 144 -22.96 -15.29 -0.97
N HIS A 145 -23.13 -14.01 -0.69
CA HIS A 145 -24.18 -13.18 -1.28
C HIS A 145 -23.81 -12.59 -2.66
N THR A 146 -22.56 -12.81 -3.12
CA THR A 146 -22.08 -12.28 -4.41
C THR A 146 -21.31 -13.33 -5.22
N PRO A 147 -21.97 -14.47 -5.55
CA PRO A 147 -21.30 -15.59 -6.23
C PRO A 147 -20.93 -15.28 -7.68
N GLU A 148 -21.67 -14.43 -8.41
CA GLU A 148 -21.33 -14.04 -9.78
C GLU A 148 -20.07 -13.17 -9.81
N THR A 149 -19.95 -12.24 -8.86
CA THR A 149 -18.72 -11.43 -8.70
C THR A 149 -17.53 -12.31 -8.31
N ALA A 150 -17.72 -13.32 -7.44
CA ALA A 150 -16.67 -14.29 -7.12
C ALA A 150 -16.21 -15.08 -8.36
N ALA A 151 -17.16 -15.60 -9.15
CA ALA A 151 -16.88 -16.29 -10.40
C ALA A 151 -16.17 -15.38 -11.42
N LEU A 152 -16.57 -14.11 -11.51
CA LEU A 152 -15.89 -13.09 -12.32
C LEU A 152 -14.42 -12.91 -11.90
N ILE A 153 -14.15 -12.73 -10.60
CA ILE A 153 -12.79 -12.58 -10.08
C ILE A 153 -11.96 -13.85 -10.36
N ALA A 154 -12.54 -15.04 -10.20
CA ALA A 154 -11.87 -16.29 -10.51
C ALA A 154 -11.50 -16.36 -12.01
N ARG A 155 -12.42 -15.98 -12.91
CA ARG A 155 -12.17 -15.94 -14.36
C ARG A 155 -11.08 -14.94 -14.73
N LEU A 156 -11.14 -13.71 -14.20
CA LEU A 156 -10.12 -12.68 -14.44
C LEU A 156 -8.74 -13.14 -13.93
N SER A 157 -8.70 -13.81 -12.79
CA SER A 157 -7.47 -14.35 -12.24
C SER A 157 -6.91 -15.51 -13.08
N ALA A 158 -7.75 -16.37 -13.61
CA ALA A 158 -7.33 -17.47 -14.50
C ALA A 158 -6.77 -16.95 -15.83
N ASN A 159 -7.30 -15.85 -16.35
CA ASN A 159 -6.82 -15.21 -17.59
C ASN A 159 -5.49 -14.44 -17.41
N ALA A 160 -5.14 -14.06 -16.19
CA ALA A 160 -4.03 -13.16 -15.88
C ALA A 160 -2.72 -13.92 -15.77
N ASN A 161 -2.22 -14.73 -16.58
CA ASN A 161 -0.88 -15.34 -16.61
C ASN A 161 -0.19 -15.55 -15.22
N PHE A 162 -0.99 -15.79 -14.17
CA PHE A 162 -0.49 -16.17 -12.86
C PHE A 162 -0.06 -17.63 -12.83
N PRO A 163 0.90 -18.04 -11.99
CA PRO A 163 1.12 -19.45 -11.70
C PRO A 163 -0.19 -20.14 -11.29
N VAL A 164 -0.34 -21.40 -11.71
CA VAL A 164 -1.50 -22.22 -11.31
C VAL A 164 -1.58 -22.25 -9.78
N ASP A 165 -2.78 -22.17 -9.22
CA ASP A 165 -3.07 -22.16 -7.78
C ASP A 165 -2.51 -20.96 -6.98
N LEU A 166 -1.90 -19.96 -7.63
CA LEU A 166 -1.44 -18.75 -6.96
C LEU A 166 -2.61 -17.93 -6.39
N VAL A 167 -3.73 -17.89 -7.09
CA VAL A 167 -4.97 -17.23 -6.69
C VAL A 167 -6.08 -18.25 -6.70
N GLN A 168 -6.67 -18.50 -5.54
CA GLN A 168 -7.82 -19.39 -5.40
C GLN A 168 -9.00 -18.59 -4.85
N VAL A 169 -10.12 -18.62 -5.56
CA VAL A 169 -11.33 -17.84 -5.21
C VAL A 169 -12.43 -18.80 -4.75
N LEU A 170 -12.97 -18.53 -3.59
CA LEU A 170 -13.98 -19.33 -2.89
C LEU A 170 -15.16 -18.45 -2.50
N HIS A 171 -16.37 -19.01 -2.44
CA HIS A 171 -17.59 -18.29 -2.05
C HIS A 171 -18.54 -19.10 -1.16
N ASP A 172 -18.03 -20.19 -0.56
CA ASP A 172 -18.79 -21.04 0.36
C ASP A 172 -19.08 -20.34 1.70
N GLY A 173 -19.92 -20.95 2.53
CA GLY A 173 -20.42 -20.36 3.76
C GLY A 173 -19.41 -20.18 4.92
N PRO A 174 -19.91 -19.75 6.10
CA PRO A 174 -19.06 -19.40 7.26
C PRO A 174 -18.20 -20.55 7.81
N GLU A 175 -18.66 -21.80 7.68
CA GLU A 175 -17.91 -22.98 8.15
C GLU A 175 -16.57 -23.13 7.43
N GLN A 176 -16.54 -22.88 6.13
CA GLN A 176 -15.30 -22.88 5.35
C GLN A 176 -14.35 -21.77 5.81
N SER A 177 -14.88 -20.61 6.20
CA SER A 177 -14.07 -19.49 6.72
C SER A 177 -13.28 -19.89 7.96
N ALA A 178 -13.93 -20.60 8.88
CA ALA A 178 -13.29 -21.09 10.09
C ALA A 178 -12.21 -22.16 9.80
N ALA A 179 -12.51 -23.10 8.90
CA ALA A 179 -11.55 -24.12 8.47
C ALA A 179 -10.30 -23.53 7.79
N LEU A 180 -10.49 -22.50 6.95
CA LEU A 180 -9.37 -21.80 6.29
C LEU A 180 -8.43 -21.11 7.28
N ILE A 181 -8.96 -20.51 8.37
CA ILE A 181 -8.12 -19.92 9.42
C ILE A 181 -7.34 -21.00 10.17
N ASP A 182 -8.01 -22.13 10.53
CA ASP A 182 -7.38 -23.23 11.26
C ASP A 182 -6.31 -23.96 10.43
N ALA A 183 -6.42 -23.95 9.10
CA ALA A 183 -5.41 -24.45 8.18
C ALA A 183 -4.14 -23.58 8.14
N ARG A 184 -4.09 -22.48 8.93
CA ARG A 184 -2.94 -21.62 9.20
C ARG A 184 -2.38 -20.91 7.96
N PRO A 185 -3.13 -19.97 7.36
CA PRO A 185 -2.55 -19.02 6.41
C PRO A 185 -1.47 -18.18 7.11
N ASP A 186 -0.59 -17.55 6.32
CA ASP A 186 0.52 -16.77 6.86
C ASP A 186 0.14 -15.32 7.19
N PHE A 187 -1.02 -14.88 6.67
CA PHE A 187 -1.57 -13.54 6.88
C PHE A 187 -3.08 -13.55 6.60
N ILE A 188 -3.83 -12.75 7.34
CA ILE A 188 -5.27 -12.57 7.13
C ILE A 188 -5.60 -11.11 6.90
N PHE A 189 -6.36 -10.83 5.83
CA PHE A 189 -7.02 -9.56 5.59
C PHE A 189 -8.55 -9.78 5.64
N PHE A 190 -9.23 -9.09 6.51
CA PHE A 190 -10.67 -9.25 6.70
C PHE A 190 -11.39 -7.91 6.56
N THR A 191 -12.42 -7.87 5.73
CA THR A 191 -13.39 -6.77 5.64
C THR A 191 -14.78 -7.29 5.97
N GLY A 192 -15.43 -6.68 6.97
CA GLY A 192 -16.77 -7.11 7.39
C GLY A 192 -17.23 -6.45 8.69
N SER A 193 -18.27 -7.00 9.33
CA SER A 193 -18.78 -6.47 10.60
C SER A 193 -17.78 -6.63 11.75
N SER A 194 -17.84 -5.73 12.74
CA SER A 194 -16.98 -5.81 13.93
C SER A 194 -17.13 -7.12 14.69
N ARG A 195 -18.35 -7.67 14.74
CA ARG A 195 -18.63 -8.98 15.37
C ARG A 195 -17.85 -10.11 14.70
N HIS A 196 -17.91 -10.21 13.37
CA HIS A 196 -17.19 -11.25 12.64
C HIS A 196 -15.68 -11.01 12.66
N GLY A 197 -15.24 -9.74 12.59
CA GLY A 197 -13.83 -9.39 12.72
C GLY A 197 -13.22 -9.83 14.06
N GLN A 198 -13.94 -9.69 15.16
CA GLN A 198 -13.51 -10.20 16.48
C GLN A 198 -13.33 -11.72 16.45
N GLN A 199 -14.29 -12.46 15.88
CA GLN A 199 -14.19 -13.93 15.75
C GLN A 199 -12.99 -14.36 14.90
N VAL A 200 -12.73 -13.64 13.79
CA VAL A 200 -11.54 -13.88 12.96
C VAL A 200 -10.27 -13.61 13.75
N ALA A 201 -10.20 -12.48 14.47
CA ALA A 201 -9.04 -12.13 15.29
C ALA A 201 -8.76 -13.15 16.40
N GLU A 202 -9.79 -13.56 17.13
CA GLU A 202 -9.69 -14.58 18.19
C GLU A 202 -9.14 -15.90 17.65
N ARG A 203 -9.65 -16.33 16.48
CA ARG A 203 -9.21 -17.59 15.86
C ARG A 203 -7.79 -17.47 15.32
N ALA A 204 -7.45 -16.36 14.65
CA ALA A 204 -6.11 -16.07 14.15
C ALA A 204 -5.07 -16.01 15.29
N ALA A 205 -5.42 -15.42 16.44
CA ALA A 205 -4.54 -15.30 17.59
C ALA A 205 -4.10 -16.66 18.16
N LYS A 206 -4.92 -17.70 18.09
CA LYS A 206 -4.56 -19.07 18.50
C LYS A 206 -3.35 -19.61 17.72
N HIS A 207 -3.14 -19.12 16.51
CA HIS A 207 -2.09 -19.55 15.61
C HIS A 207 -1.03 -18.47 15.38
N LEU A 208 -1.11 -17.31 16.08
CA LEU A 208 -0.25 -16.14 15.92
C LEU A 208 -0.23 -15.59 14.48
N ILE A 209 -1.33 -15.71 13.76
CA ILE A 209 -1.46 -15.22 12.39
C ILE A 209 -1.66 -13.70 12.45
N PRO A 210 -0.81 -12.90 11.77
CA PRO A 210 -0.99 -11.45 11.69
C PRO A 210 -2.25 -11.11 10.89
N THR A 211 -2.99 -10.09 11.35
CA THR A 211 -4.25 -9.67 10.74
C THR A 211 -4.28 -8.18 10.42
N ILE A 212 -4.98 -7.83 9.34
CA ILE A 212 -5.55 -6.51 9.12
C ILE A 212 -7.06 -6.67 9.12
N LEU A 213 -7.74 -5.86 9.94
CA LEU A 213 -9.18 -5.88 10.08
C LEU A 213 -9.75 -4.53 9.67
N GLU A 214 -10.59 -4.53 8.65
CA GLU A 214 -11.36 -3.39 8.16
C GLU A 214 -12.83 -3.65 8.50
N LEU A 215 -13.30 -2.96 9.53
CA LEU A 215 -14.57 -3.26 10.16
C LEU A 215 -15.57 -2.12 9.98
N GLY A 216 -16.70 -2.22 10.68
CA GLY A 216 -17.77 -1.25 10.59
C GLY A 216 -17.40 0.16 11.02
N GLY A 217 -18.24 1.10 10.67
CA GLY A 217 -18.10 2.51 11.01
C GLY A 217 -19.39 3.14 11.51
N LYS A 218 -19.27 4.33 12.09
CA LYS A 218 -20.35 5.22 12.51
C LYS A 218 -19.93 6.66 12.29
N ASP A 219 -19.58 6.99 11.06
CA ASP A 219 -18.84 8.19 10.73
C ASP A 219 -19.59 9.47 11.11
N ALA A 220 -18.84 10.39 11.72
CA ALA A 220 -19.32 11.72 12.09
C ALA A 220 -18.93 12.74 11.02
N SER A 221 -19.87 13.66 10.73
CA SER A 221 -19.69 14.81 9.85
C SER A 221 -19.91 16.09 10.65
N LEU A 222 -18.91 16.97 10.71
CA LEU A 222 -18.95 18.22 11.46
C LEU A 222 -19.17 19.39 10.51
N VAL A 223 -20.27 20.13 10.66
CA VAL A 223 -20.68 21.24 9.79
C VAL A 223 -20.58 22.56 10.54
N PHE A 224 -19.56 23.36 10.25
CA PHE A 224 -19.37 24.69 10.84
C PHE A 224 -20.09 25.76 10.02
N ALA A 225 -20.54 26.83 10.67
CA ALA A 225 -21.32 27.91 10.07
C ALA A 225 -20.60 28.62 8.90
N ASP A 226 -19.26 28.61 8.89
CA ASP A 226 -18.46 29.20 7.82
C ASP A 226 -18.31 28.30 6.58
N CYS A 227 -18.95 27.13 6.52
CA CYS A 227 -18.87 26.23 5.38
C CYS A 227 -19.60 26.74 4.12
N HIS A 228 -19.39 26.05 3.02
CA HIS A 228 -20.29 26.18 1.85
C HIS A 228 -21.48 25.22 2.06
N LEU A 229 -22.58 25.76 2.57
CA LEU A 229 -23.69 24.97 3.10
C LEU A 229 -24.30 24.02 2.04
N ASP A 230 -24.55 24.50 0.81
CA ASP A 230 -25.10 23.65 -0.26
C ASP A 230 -24.17 22.50 -0.61
N ARG A 231 -22.85 22.74 -0.64
CA ARG A 231 -21.86 21.69 -0.85
C ARG A 231 -21.86 20.67 0.29
N ALA A 232 -22.02 21.13 1.54
CA ALA A 232 -22.11 20.25 2.70
C ALA A 232 -23.35 19.36 2.62
N VAL A 233 -24.49 19.93 2.26
CA VAL A 233 -25.76 19.19 2.06
C VAL A 233 -25.62 18.15 0.96
N GLU A 234 -25.11 18.50 -0.23
CA GLU A 234 -24.89 17.56 -1.33
C GLU A 234 -23.94 16.43 -0.93
N GLY A 235 -22.78 16.78 -0.35
CA GLY A 235 -21.79 15.80 0.06
C GLY A 235 -22.29 14.87 1.18
N ILE A 236 -23.00 15.38 2.17
CA ILE A 236 -23.56 14.59 3.27
C ILE A 236 -24.70 13.69 2.74
N THR A 237 -25.53 14.19 1.84
CA THR A 237 -26.57 13.34 1.20
C THR A 237 -25.93 12.17 0.46
N TYR A 238 -24.92 12.42 -0.37
CA TYR A 238 -24.17 11.37 -1.04
C TYR A 238 -23.50 10.43 -0.02
N GLY A 239 -22.83 11.00 0.99
CA GLY A 239 -22.11 10.23 2.01
C GLY A 239 -23.00 9.35 2.89
N ALA A 240 -24.25 9.74 3.11
CA ALA A 240 -25.20 8.98 3.91
C ALA A 240 -25.93 7.88 3.12
N PHE A 241 -26.24 8.14 1.84
CA PHE A 241 -27.20 7.33 1.10
C PHE A 241 -26.62 6.60 -0.12
N SER A 242 -25.37 6.83 -0.50
CA SER A 242 -24.68 6.03 -1.52
C SER A 242 -24.76 4.54 -1.17
N ASN A 243 -25.01 3.69 -2.18
CA ASN A 243 -25.25 2.24 -2.00
C ASN A 243 -26.29 1.93 -0.91
N ALA A 244 -27.37 2.72 -0.83
CA ALA A 244 -28.39 2.66 0.22
C ALA A 244 -27.83 2.70 1.65
N GLY A 245 -26.75 3.46 1.87
CA GLY A 245 -26.08 3.59 3.17
C GLY A 245 -25.27 2.36 3.61
N ARG A 246 -25.11 1.35 2.73
CA ARG A 246 -24.28 0.15 2.99
C ARG A 246 -22.81 0.39 2.67
N VAL A 247 -22.25 1.43 3.28
CA VAL A 247 -20.85 1.82 3.15
C VAL A 247 -20.25 1.93 4.55
N CYS A 248 -19.12 1.28 4.79
CA CYS A 248 -18.48 1.30 6.12
C CYS A 248 -18.09 2.73 6.57
N VAL A 249 -17.81 3.62 5.61
CA VAL A 249 -17.52 5.05 5.81
C VAL A 249 -18.74 5.94 5.51
N ALA A 250 -19.96 5.41 5.56
CA ALA A 250 -21.15 6.23 5.37
C ALA A 250 -21.31 7.23 6.51
N VAL A 251 -21.67 8.46 6.17
CA VAL A 251 -22.04 9.47 7.15
C VAL A 251 -23.30 9.02 7.89
N LYS A 252 -23.20 8.78 9.20
CA LYS A 252 -24.32 8.30 10.04
C LYS A 252 -24.73 9.31 11.10
N ARG A 253 -23.80 10.20 11.48
CA ARG A 253 -24.02 11.22 12.49
C ARG A 253 -23.53 12.56 11.96
N VAL A 254 -24.43 13.52 11.85
CA VAL A 254 -24.11 14.89 11.44
C VAL A 254 -24.25 15.80 12.64
N TYR A 255 -23.21 16.52 12.94
CA TYR A 255 -23.20 17.54 13.97
C TYR A 255 -23.07 18.90 13.29
N VAL A 256 -24.04 19.79 13.50
CA VAL A 256 -24.16 21.10 12.85
C VAL A 256 -24.03 22.20 13.87
N GLU A 257 -23.27 23.25 13.56
CA GLU A 257 -23.21 24.43 14.41
C GLU A 257 -24.60 25.02 14.61
N ALA A 258 -25.00 25.26 15.85
CA ALA A 258 -26.39 25.59 16.25
C ALA A 258 -26.99 26.77 15.45
N SER A 259 -26.14 27.73 15.05
CA SER A 259 -26.58 28.94 14.32
C SER A 259 -27.12 28.65 12.91
N ILE A 260 -26.81 27.48 12.33
CA ILE A 260 -27.23 27.11 10.96
C ILE A 260 -28.06 25.82 10.91
N LEU A 261 -28.43 25.24 12.06
CA LEU A 261 -29.09 23.93 12.12
C LEU A 261 -30.39 23.89 11.31
N ASP A 262 -31.27 24.85 11.50
CA ASP A 262 -32.59 24.86 10.85
C ASP A 262 -32.48 25.01 9.34
N ASP A 263 -31.60 25.89 8.85
CA ASP A 263 -31.36 26.07 7.42
C ASP A 263 -30.72 24.80 6.82
N PHE A 264 -29.77 24.16 7.55
CA PHE A 264 -29.17 22.90 7.13
C PHE A 264 -30.21 21.79 7.02
N LEU A 265 -31.04 21.58 8.05
CA LEU A 265 -32.09 20.55 8.06
C LEU A 265 -33.11 20.75 6.94
N ALA A 266 -33.56 22.00 6.70
CA ALA A 266 -34.51 22.31 5.63
C ALA A 266 -33.91 21.97 4.26
N ARG A 267 -32.67 22.37 3.99
CA ARG A 267 -31.98 22.03 2.72
C ARG A 267 -31.74 20.54 2.57
N LEU A 268 -31.30 19.89 3.65
CA LEU A 268 -31.02 18.45 3.63
C LEU A 268 -32.30 17.64 3.34
N LYS A 269 -33.42 17.99 4.02
CA LYS A 269 -34.73 17.37 3.76
C LYS A 269 -35.16 17.57 2.33
N ASN A 270 -35.06 18.81 1.81
CA ASN A 270 -35.38 19.10 0.41
C ASN A 270 -34.50 18.29 -0.55
N ARG A 271 -33.19 18.18 -0.29
CA ARG A 271 -32.29 17.41 -1.16
C ARG A 271 -32.59 15.91 -1.13
N ILE A 272 -32.91 15.36 0.02
CA ILE A 272 -33.30 13.94 0.18
C ILE A 272 -34.60 13.65 -0.61
N SER A 273 -35.59 14.54 -0.54
CA SER A 273 -36.86 14.35 -1.25
C SER A 273 -36.75 14.38 -2.79
N MET A 274 -35.61 14.86 -3.32
CA MET A 274 -35.33 14.88 -4.76
C MET A 274 -34.60 13.62 -5.25
N LEU A 275 -34.16 12.71 -4.33
CA LEU A 275 -33.51 11.47 -4.72
C LEU A 275 -34.50 10.55 -5.45
N ARG A 276 -34.08 10.02 -6.59
CA ARG A 276 -34.87 9.05 -7.36
C ARG A 276 -34.72 7.67 -6.73
N VAL A 277 -35.73 7.29 -5.95
CA VAL A 277 -35.79 5.98 -5.28
C VAL A 277 -36.42 4.99 -6.25
N ASP A 278 -35.62 4.13 -6.86
CA ASP A 278 -36.06 3.16 -7.87
C ASP A 278 -35.04 2.00 -7.97
N THR A 279 -35.38 0.97 -8.69
CA THR A 279 -34.53 -0.15 -9.08
C THR A 279 -33.97 -0.03 -10.51
N GLY A 280 -34.32 1.03 -11.21
CA GLY A 280 -33.90 1.29 -12.60
C GLY A 280 -32.44 1.79 -12.71
N PRO A 281 -31.88 1.80 -13.92
CA PRO A 281 -30.49 2.16 -14.17
C PRO A 281 -30.13 3.62 -13.81
N ASP A 282 -31.15 4.49 -13.83
CA ASP A 282 -31.02 5.92 -13.53
C ASP A 282 -31.35 6.26 -12.07
N ALA A 283 -31.58 5.27 -11.21
CA ALA A 283 -31.83 5.50 -9.80
C ALA A 283 -30.63 6.18 -9.10
N ASP A 284 -30.91 7.12 -8.21
CA ASP A 284 -29.90 7.67 -7.28
C ASP A 284 -29.77 6.79 -6.05
N PHE A 285 -30.86 6.09 -5.70
CA PHE A 285 -30.99 5.24 -4.54
C PHE A 285 -31.79 3.98 -4.89
N CYS A 286 -31.20 2.81 -4.69
CA CYS A 286 -31.91 1.54 -4.84
C CYS A 286 -32.31 1.02 -3.46
N PRO A 287 -33.61 0.79 -3.21
CA PRO A 287 -34.11 0.32 -1.92
C PRO A 287 -33.51 -1.04 -1.54
N LEU A 288 -33.32 -1.25 -0.26
CA LEU A 288 -32.90 -2.53 0.29
C LEU A 288 -34.03 -3.57 0.23
N THR A 289 -33.66 -4.85 0.17
CA THR A 289 -34.61 -5.95 0.40
C THR A 289 -35.20 -5.90 1.80
N GLU A 290 -36.34 -6.55 2.05
CA GLU A 290 -37.00 -6.54 3.36
C GLU A 290 -36.07 -7.04 4.48
N ASP A 291 -35.35 -8.14 4.23
CA ASP A 291 -34.41 -8.72 5.21
C ASP A 291 -33.28 -7.75 5.55
N ALA A 292 -32.70 -7.08 4.54
CA ALA A 292 -31.59 -6.15 4.73
C ALA A 292 -31.98 -4.86 5.47
N ARG A 293 -33.27 -4.46 5.45
CA ARG A 293 -33.77 -3.25 6.12
C ARG A 293 -34.35 -3.47 7.51
N SER A 294 -34.62 -4.75 7.89
CA SER A 294 -35.25 -5.08 9.17
C SER A 294 -34.47 -4.53 10.37
N ASP A 295 -33.15 -4.69 10.38
CA ASP A 295 -32.28 -4.21 11.46
C ASP A 295 -32.29 -2.69 11.55
N VAL A 296 -32.18 -1.99 10.41
CA VAL A 296 -32.21 -0.52 10.36
C VAL A 296 -33.57 0.01 10.80
N ARG A 297 -34.65 -0.64 10.40
CA ARG A 297 -35.99 -0.28 10.85
C ARG A 297 -36.13 -0.42 12.37
N ALA A 298 -35.64 -1.51 12.94
CA ALA A 298 -35.66 -1.73 14.38
C ALA A 298 -34.82 -0.68 15.15
N GLU A 299 -33.68 -0.25 14.62
CA GLU A 299 -32.88 0.83 15.21
C GLU A 299 -33.61 2.19 15.14
N VAL A 300 -34.28 2.50 14.04
CA VAL A 300 -35.05 3.72 13.87
C VAL A 300 -36.26 3.73 14.81
N GLU A 301 -36.97 2.62 14.93
CA GLU A 301 -38.11 2.46 15.85
C GLU A 301 -37.70 2.60 17.31
N ASP A 302 -36.52 2.04 17.72
CA ASP A 302 -35.95 2.28 19.04
C ASP A 302 -35.73 3.78 19.28
N ALA A 303 -35.10 4.50 18.33
CA ALA A 303 -34.88 5.94 18.45
C ALA A 303 -36.20 6.73 18.56
N LEU A 304 -37.19 6.44 17.72
CA LEU A 304 -38.49 7.10 17.74
C LEU A 304 -39.26 6.83 19.05
N SER A 305 -39.19 5.60 19.57
CA SER A 305 -39.81 5.25 20.86
C SER A 305 -39.20 6.01 22.04
N ARG A 306 -37.96 6.44 21.91
CA ARG A 306 -37.22 7.23 22.90
C ARG A 306 -37.36 8.74 22.72
N GLY A 307 -38.12 9.20 21.70
CA GLY A 307 -38.41 10.62 21.50
C GLY A 307 -37.66 11.29 20.36
N ALA A 308 -36.97 10.54 19.50
CA ALA A 308 -36.36 11.10 18.29
C ALA A 308 -37.42 11.67 17.34
N THR A 309 -37.06 12.69 16.56
CA THR A 309 -37.90 13.34 15.56
C THR A 309 -37.60 12.77 14.16
N LEU A 310 -38.62 12.26 13.46
CA LEU A 310 -38.53 11.80 12.08
C LEU A 310 -38.81 12.98 11.13
N HIS A 311 -37.84 13.37 10.32
CA HIS A 311 -37.98 14.41 9.29
C HIS A 311 -38.30 13.85 7.91
N TRP A 312 -37.82 12.65 7.61
CA TRP A 312 -38.06 11.93 6.35
C TRP A 312 -37.90 10.41 6.57
N PRO A 313 -38.67 9.52 5.92
CA PRO A 313 -39.78 9.83 5.00
C PRO A 313 -41.01 10.39 5.72
N GLN A 314 -41.97 10.94 4.93
CA GLN A 314 -43.23 11.42 5.54
C GLN A 314 -44.15 10.26 5.94
N ASP A 315 -44.15 9.19 5.14
CA ASP A 315 -44.79 7.94 5.47
C ASP A 315 -43.87 7.06 6.33
N ARG A 316 -44.26 6.87 7.56
CA ARG A 316 -43.47 6.04 8.51
C ARG A 316 -43.29 4.58 8.07
N THR A 317 -44.18 4.06 7.20
CA THR A 317 -44.03 2.71 6.65
C THR A 317 -42.87 2.58 5.67
N ALA A 318 -42.43 3.69 5.08
CA ALA A 318 -41.31 3.77 4.17
C ALA A 318 -39.93 3.89 4.87
N VAL A 319 -39.88 3.90 6.22
CA VAL A 319 -38.62 3.93 7.00
C VAL A 319 -37.72 2.76 6.60
N ALA A 320 -36.46 3.06 6.37
CA ALA A 320 -35.43 2.17 5.86
C ALA A 320 -35.67 1.63 4.42
N TYR A 321 -36.81 1.86 3.82
CA TYR A 321 -37.05 1.67 2.37
C TYR A 321 -36.58 2.89 1.60
N GLU A 322 -36.93 4.08 2.08
CA GLU A 322 -36.42 5.36 1.62
C GLU A 322 -35.29 5.86 2.54
N PRO A 323 -34.50 6.85 2.10
CA PRO A 323 -33.58 7.57 2.98
C PRO A 323 -34.30 8.05 4.25
N THR A 324 -33.73 7.80 5.42
CA THR A 324 -34.35 8.13 6.70
C THR A 324 -33.52 9.21 7.42
N LEU A 325 -34.17 10.32 7.77
CA LEU A 325 -33.57 11.48 8.45
C LEU A 325 -34.18 11.69 9.82
N LEU A 326 -33.35 11.67 10.86
CA LEU A 326 -33.74 11.85 12.26
C LEU A 326 -33.01 13.02 12.90
N SER A 327 -33.66 13.70 13.86
CA SER A 327 -33.02 14.59 14.84
C SER A 327 -33.47 14.24 16.26
N ASP A 328 -32.92 14.95 17.24
CA ASP A 328 -33.25 14.81 18.67
C ASP A 328 -33.10 13.35 19.17
N VAL A 329 -32.15 12.63 18.56
CA VAL A 329 -31.93 11.22 18.90
C VAL A 329 -31.22 11.13 20.25
N PRO A 330 -31.80 10.46 21.26
CA PRO A 330 -31.16 10.25 22.56
C PRO A 330 -29.85 9.48 22.41
N ALA A 331 -28.86 9.83 23.25
CA ALA A 331 -27.49 9.31 23.16
C ALA A 331 -27.42 7.77 23.31
N GLU A 332 -28.37 7.19 24.05
CA GLU A 332 -28.47 5.74 24.32
C GLU A 332 -29.19 4.96 23.22
N ALA A 333 -29.75 5.64 22.22
CA ALA A 333 -30.46 4.99 21.12
C ALA A 333 -29.51 4.08 20.33
N ARG A 334 -29.94 2.89 19.97
CA ARG A 334 -29.15 1.90 19.23
C ARG A 334 -28.56 2.48 17.94
N ILE A 335 -29.35 3.32 17.25
CA ILE A 335 -28.92 3.97 16.01
C ILE A 335 -27.69 4.89 16.16
N LEU A 336 -27.31 5.32 17.36
CA LEU A 336 -26.08 6.08 17.63
C LEU A 336 -24.92 5.22 18.12
N THR A 337 -25.21 4.05 18.71
CA THR A 337 -24.23 3.20 19.41
C THR A 337 -23.83 1.95 18.62
N GLU A 338 -24.71 1.46 17.75
CA GLU A 338 -24.47 0.30 16.89
C GLU A 338 -24.19 0.73 15.44
N GLU A 339 -23.57 -0.14 14.64
CA GLU A 339 -23.39 0.10 13.21
C GLU A 339 -24.72 -0.05 12.48
N SER A 340 -25.18 1.00 11.81
CA SER A 340 -26.37 0.96 10.94
C SER A 340 -25.93 0.77 9.50
N PHE A 341 -26.17 -0.43 8.94
CA PHE A 341 -25.76 -0.74 7.57
C PHE A 341 -26.92 -0.55 6.58
N GLY A 342 -27.45 0.70 6.56
CA GLY A 342 -28.56 1.10 5.72
C GLY A 342 -28.82 2.61 5.74
N PRO A 343 -29.94 3.06 5.16
CA PRO A 343 -30.14 4.45 4.77
C PRO A 343 -30.71 5.33 5.92
N ALA A 344 -30.05 5.36 7.06
CA ALA A 344 -30.47 6.20 8.19
C ALA A 344 -29.36 7.20 8.57
N LEU A 345 -29.76 8.46 8.80
CA LEU A 345 -28.92 9.59 9.13
C LEU A 345 -29.47 10.34 10.32
N CYS A 346 -28.61 10.59 11.32
CA CYS A 346 -28.96 11.36 12.51
C CYS A 346 -28.28 12.73 12.47
N VAL A 347 -29.01 13.79 12.79
CA VAL A 347 -28.52 15.17 12.85
C VAL A 347 -28.72 15.71 14.27
N ALA A 348 -27.68 16.35 14.81
CA ALA A 348 -27.72 17.06 16.09
C ALA A 348 -26.91 18.37 15.98
N SER A 349 -27.13 19.30 16.92
CA SER A 349 -26.37 20.55 16.98
C SER A 349 -25.15 20.45 17.89
N PHE A 350 -24.21 21.37 17.69
CA PHE A 350 -23.16 21.71 18.63
C PHE A 350 -23.03 23.24 18.78
N ARG A 351 -22.49 23.71 19.91
CA ARG A 351 -22.33 25.12 20.23
C ARG A 351 -20.97 25.67 19.87
N ASP A 352 -19.94 24.83 20.02
CA ASP A 352 -18.54 25.20 19.77
C ASP A 352 -17.70 24.03 19.27
N GLU A 353 -16.46 24.33 18.88
CA GLU A 353 -15.51 23.37 18.32
C GLU A 353 -15.18 22.22 19.28
N ALA A 354 -15.11 22.50 20.59
CA ALA A 354 -14.77 21.48 21.59
C ALA A 354 -15.91 20.46 21.75
N GLU A 355 -17.14 20.93 21.77
CA GLU A 355 -18.33 20.08 21.81
C GLU A 355 -18.47 19.25 20.52
N ALA A 356 -18.21 19.84 19.34
CA ALA A 356 -18.23 19.11 18.07
C ALA A 356 -17.24 17.94 18.07
N ILE A 357 -16.02 18.17 18.54
CA ILE A 357 -14.98 17.13 18.66
C ILE A 357 -15.40 16.06 19.68
N ALA A 358 -15.93 16.47 20.83
CA ALA A 358 -16.37 15.55 21.86
C ALA A 358 -17.48 14.62 21.32
N LEU A 359 -18.52 15.19 20.69
CA LEU A 359 -19.63 14.46 20.08
C LEU A 359 -19.15 13.49 18.98
N ALA A 360 -18.25 13.91 18.11
CA ALA A 360 -17.69 13.04 17.08
C ALA A 360 -16.98 11.82 17.68
N ASN A 361 -16.25 12.02 18.78
CA ASN A 361 -15.43 11.01 19.44
C ASN A 361 -16.18 10.09 20.42
N THR A 362 -17.49 10.27 20.64
CA THR A 362 -18.28 9.44 21.56
C THR A 362 -18.43 7.99 21.09
N SER A 363 -18.39 7.75 19.76
CA SER A 363 -18.57 6.42 19.18
C SER A 363 -17.41 5.49 19.53
N ARG A 364 -17.74 4.21 19.74
CA ARG A 364 -16.76 3.12 19.78
C ARG A 364 -16.12 2.84 18.41
N PHE A 365 -16.77 3.24 17.32
CA PHE A 365 -16.27 3.18 15.96
C PHE A 365 -15.42 4.42 15.64
N ALA A 366 -14.38 4.26 14.83
CA ALA A 366 -13.47 5.34 14.44
C ALA A 366 -12.83 5.04 13.07
N LEU A 367 -13.65 4.86 12.03
CA LEU A 367 -13.18 4.52 10.69
C LEU A 367 -12.81 5.79 9.92
N SER A 368 -13.80 6.65 9.65
CA SER A 368 -13.61 7.90 8.94
C SER A 368 -14.43 9.03 9.59
N SER A 369 -14.21 10.26 9.14
CA SER A 369 -14.93 11.45 9.56
C SER A 369 -14.86 12.52 8.47
N SER A 370 -15.73 13.53 8.55
CA SER A 370 -15.68 14.68 7.66
C SER A 370 -15.90 15.99 8.39
N ILE A 371 -15.31 17.07 7.85
CA ILE A 371 -15.36 18.42 8.41
C ILE A 371 -15.71 19.38 7.27
N TRP A 372 -16.71 20.23 7.49
CA TRP A 372 -17.15 21.24 6.53
C TRP A 372 -16.87 22.63 7.11
N THR A 373 -15.90 23.32 6.53
CA THR A 373 -15.46 24.66 6.94
C THR A 373 -14.62 25.29 5.83
N ARG A 374 -14.66 26.60 5.69
CA ARG A 374 -13.73 27.36 4.83
C ARG A 374 -12.40 27.65 5.53
N ASN A 375 -12.35 27.53 6.85
CA ASN A 375 -11.16 27.80 7.64
C ASN A 375 -10.20 26.58 7.68
N GLN A 376 -9.16 26.61 6.87
CA GLN A 376 -8.15 25.55 6.76
C GLN A 376 -7.40 25.27 8.09
N ALA A 377 -7.20 26.31 8.91
CA ALA A 377 -6.54 26.14 10.23
C ALA A 377 -7.45 25.39 11.20
N ARG A 378 -8.76 25.71 11.22
CA ARG A 378 -9.77 24.96 11.96
C ARG A 378 -9.82 23.52 11.48
N ALA A 379 -9.92 23.30 10.17
CA ALA A 379 -10.00 21.95 9.59
C ALA A 379 -8.85 21.05 10.08
N ARG A 380 -7.60 21.53 10.03
CA ARG A 380 -6.42 20.79 10.50
C ARG A 380 -6.42 20.55 12.00
N ARG A 381 -6.80 21.55 12.79
CA ARG A 381 -6.84 21.47 14.26
C ARG A 381 -7.89 20.48 14.74
N VAL A 382 -9.08 20.51 14.13
CA VAL A 382 -10.18 19.58 14.43
C VAL A 382 -9.82 18.18 13.99
N ALA A 383 -9.37 17.99 12.73
CA ALA A 383 -8.97 16.70 12.22
C ALA A 383 -7.92 16.00 13.08
N ALA A 384 -6.96 16.75 13.64
CA ALA A 384 -5.92 16.21 14.52
C ALA A 384 -6.45 15.69 15.87
N GLN A 385 -7.66 16.05 16.26
CA GLN A 385 -8.29 15.66 17.53
C GLN A 385 -9.38 14.59 17.35
N LEU A 386 -9.78 14.29 16.11
CA LEU A 386 -10.73 13.21 15.82
C LEU A 386 -10.04 11.85 15.93
N CYS A 387 -10.71 10.88 16.54
CA CYS A 387 -10.19 9.53 16.74
C CYS A 387 -10.25 8.67 15.46
N ALA A 388 -10.93 9.12 14.43
CA ALA A 388 -11.09 8.40 13.17
C ALA A 388 -9.74 8.12 12.49
N GLY A 389 -9.64 6.99 11.81
CA GLY A 389 -8.45 6.61 11.05
C GLY A 389 -8.19 7.50 9.83
N SER A 390 -9.24 8.13 9.29
CA SER A 390 -9.16 9.10 8.21
C SER A 390 -10.13 10.27 8.43
N CYS A 391 -9.83 11.42 7.82
CA CYS A 391 -10.68 12.60 7.90
C CYS A 391 -10.66 13.35 6.56
N SER A 392 -11.85 13.62 6.02
CA SER A 392 -12.04 14.44 4.82
C SER A 392 -12.42 15.86 5.18
N VAL A 393 -11.93 16.85 4.44
CA VAL A 393 -12.32 18.25 4.59
C VAL A 393 -13.09 18.70 3.36
N ASN A 394 -14.31 19.19 3.56
CA ASN A 394 -15.25 19.59 2.50
C ASN A 394 -15.52 18.48 1.48
N ASP A 395 -15.47 17.24 1.94
CA ASP A 395 -15.73 16.01 1.18
C ASP A 395 -16.12 14.88 2.14
N VAL A 396 -16.57 13.75 1.59
CA VAL A 396 -16.93 12.52 2.33
C VAL A 396 -16.31 11.31 1.61
N ILE A 397 -16.55 10.12 2.02
CA ILE A 397 -16.25 8.81 1.39
C ILE A 397 -15.04 8.76 0.43
N ARG A 398 -14.87 9.73 -0.48
CA ARG A 398 -13.90 9.70 -1.59
C ARG A 398 -12.45 9.49 -1.18
N ILE A 399 -12.11 9.72 0.09
CA ILE A 399 -10.78 9.44 0.63
C ILE A 399 -10.36 7.98 0.44
N VAL A 400 -11.32 7.04 0.48
CA VAL A 400 -11.06 5.59 0.31
C VAL A 400 -10.65 5.23 -1.12
N ALA A 401 -10.99 6.07 -2.10
CA ALA A 401 -10.64 5.84 -3.50
C ALA A 401 -9.19 6.27 -3.83
N ASN A 402 -8.48 6.93 -2.91
CA ASN A 402 -7.14 7.42 -3.15
C ASN A 402 -6.08 6.32 -2.89
N PRO A 403 -5.45 5.76 -3.95
CA PRO A 403 -4.48 4.68 -3.78
C PRO A 403 -3.16 5.11 -3.13
N HIS A 404 -2.93 6.41 -2.94
CA HIS A 404 -1.74 6.96 -2.28
C HIS A 404 -1.88 7.10 -0.76
N ALA A 405 -3.12 7.14 -0.25
CA ALA A 405 -3.41 7.38 1.15
C ALA A 405 -3.62 6.06 1.89
N ALA A 406 -2.88 5.83 2.96
CA ALA A 406 -3.15 4.71 3.85
C ALA A 406 -4.56 4.84 4.43
N PHE A 407 -5.33 3.76 4.41
CA PHE A 407 -6.69 3.69 4.92
C PHE A 407 -6.81 2.61 6.00
N GLY A 408 -7.69 2.81 6.96
CA GLY A 408 -8.02 1.84 8.00
C GLY A 408 -8.58 2.50 9.26
N GLY A 409 -9.32 1.71 10.03
CA GLY A 409 -9.98 2.14 11.25
C GLY A 409 -9.11 2.14 12.49
N ASN A 410 -9.66 2.72 13.55
CA ASN A 410 -9.20 2.63 14.93
C ASN A 410 -10.34 2.10 15.80
N ARG A 411 -10.10 1.75 17.06
CA ARG A 411 -11.09 1.21 18.00
C ARG A 411 -11.82 0.00 17.38
N ASP A 412 -13.14 -0.06 17.50
CA ASP A 412 -13.98 -1.16 16.99
C ASP A 412 -14.14 -1.15 15.45
N SER A 413 -13.56 -0.16 14.77
CA SER A 413 -13.46 -0.14 13.31
C SER A 413 -12.24 -0.92 12.78
N GLY A 414 -11.48 -1.58 13.64
CA GLY A 414 -10.42 -2.48 13.26
C GLY A 414 -9.02 -1.97 13.51
N HIS A 415 -8.04 -2.62 12.89
CA HIS A 415 -6.63 -2.31 13.02
C HIS A 415 -5.84 -2.65 11.76
N GLY A 416 -4.66 -2.09 11.66
CA GLY A 416 -3.84 -2.16 10.46
C GLY A 416 -4.13 -1.01 9.51
N ARG A 417 -3.46 -1.03 8.38
CA ARG A 417 -3.70 -0.07 7.27
C ARG A 417 -3.50 -0.78 5.96
N TYR A 418 -4.35 -0.48 4.99
CA TYR A 418 -4.16 -0.87 3.61
C TYR A 418 -4.23 0.39 2.71
N HIS A 419 -4.03 0.27 1.40
CA HIS A 419 -3.72 1.37 0.49
C HIS A 419 -2.38 2.07 0.81
N GLY A 420 -1.91 2.84 -0.13
CA GLY A 420 -0.66 3.58 0.00
C GLY A 420 0.61 2.73 0.16
N PRO A 421 1.72 3.36 0.46
CA PRO A 421 2.97 2.66 0.74
C PRO A 421 2.89 1.80 2.01
N GLU A 422 2.14 2.25 3.01
CA GLU A 422 1.93 1.56 4.28
C GLU A 422 1.17 0.26 4.04
N GLY A 423 0.09 0.31 3.24
CA GLY A 423 -0.71 -0.86 2.90
C GLY A 423 0.10 -1.91 2.15
N LEU A 424 0.88 -1.54 1.14
CA LEU A 424 1.71 -2.52 0.42
C LEU A 424 2.76 -3.17 1.34
N ARG A 425 3.33 -2.42 2.29
CA ARG A 425 4.27 -2.98 3.27
C ARG A 425 3.59 -3.87 4.32
N SER A 426 2.34 -3.63 4.65
CA SER A 426 1.59 -4.46 5.60
C SER A 426 1.39 -5.89 5.09
N PHE A 427 1.36 -6.10 3.76
CA PHE A 427 1.34 -7.41 3.14
C PHE A 427 2.75 -8.04 3.00
N SER A 428 3.75 -7.46 3.68
CA SER A 428 5.12 -7.95 3.70
C SER A 428 5.62 -8.05 5.13
N ARG A 429 6.53 -8.98 5.40
CA ARG A 429 7.29 -9.02 6.64
C ARG A 429 8.62 -8.30 6.46
N ILE A 430 9.01 -7.56 7.48
CA ILE A 430 10.25 -6.80 7.47
C ILE A 430 11.38 -7.69 7.99
N LYS A 431 12.44 -7.86 7.17
CA LYS A 431 13.67 -8.51 7.58
C LYS A 431 14.80 -7.49 7.63
N THR A 432 15.51 -7.44 8.74
CA THR A 432 16.71 -6.62 8.88
C THR A 432 17.95 -7.51 8.84
N ILE A 433 18.92 -7.15 7.98
CA ILE A 433 20.20 -7.81 7.88
C ILE A 433 21.26 -6.85 8.38
N MET A 434 22.13 -7.33 9.29
CA MET A 434 23.34 -6.68 9.71
C MET A 434 24.54 -7.37 9.05
N ILE A 435 25.31 -6.62 8.29
CA ILE A 435 26.54 -7.08 7.65
C ILE A 435 27.70 -6.43 8.40
N ALA A 436 28.38 -7.17 9.23
CA ALA A 436 29.56 -6.73 9.95
C ALA A 436 30.84 -7.06 9.16
N GLY A 437 31.88 -6.25 9.33
CA GLY A 437 33.19 -6.56 8.76
C GLY A 437 33.88 -7.72 9.51
N ASP A 438 34.67 -8.48 8.81
CA ASP A 438 35.43 -9.65 9.31
C ASP A 438 36.86 -9.34 9.77
N ARG A 439 37.22 -8.05 9.84
CA ARG A 439 38.63 -7.62 10.18
C ARG A 439 39.01 -7.79 11.64
N ARG A 440 38.04 -8.02 12.52
CA ARG A 440 38.26 -8.18 13.95
C ARG A 440 37.92 -9.60 14.37
N THR A 441 38.74 -10.19 15.19
CA THR A 441 38.52 -11.52 15.77
C THR A 441 37.41 -11.52 16.82
N ARG A 442 37.06 -10.34 17.39
CA ARG A 442 36.01 -10.17 18.39
C ARG A 442 35.55 -8.71 18.49
N GLU A 443 34.34 -8.53 18.92
CA GLU A 443 33.80 -7.21 19.25
C GLU A 443 33.94 -6.91 20.75
N ILE A 444 33.94 -5.63 21.12
CA ILE A 444 34.17 -5.17 22.50
C ILE A 444 33.17 -5.75 23.51
N ASN A 445 31.98 -6.10 23.06
CA ASN A 445 30.88 -6.66 23.86
C ASN A 445 30.81 -8.20 23.83
N TRP A 446 31.78 -8.88 23.16
CA TRP A 446 31.89 -10.34 23.15
C TRP A 446 32.75 -10.87 24.30
N PHE A 447 32.62 -12.16 24.58
CA PHE A 447 33.46 -12.84 25.59
C PHE A 447 34.94 -12.88 25.20
N PRO A 448 35.82 -12.93 26.20
CA PRO A 448 35.59 -12.90 27.64
C PRO A 448 35.35 -11.48 28.17
N PHE A 449 34.46 -11.35 29.16
CA PHE A 449 34.27 -10.09 29.87
C PHE A 449 35.44 -9.82 30.82
N ASN A 450 35.95 -8.58 30.86
CA ASN A 450 37.01 -8.17 31.75
C ASN A 450 36.75 -6.76 32.33
N SER A 451 37.44 -6.45 33.43
CA SER A 451 37.28 -5.17 34.12
C SER A 451 37.68 -3.97 33.27
N ARG A 452 38.70 -4.11 32.42
CA ARG A 452 39.17 -3.03 31.52
C ARG A 452 38.09 -2.63 30.53
N THR A 453 37.49 -3.60 29.84
CA THR A 453 36.38 -3.35 28.89
C THR A 453 35.17 -2.76 29.59
N ARG A 454 34.86 -3.25 30.81
CA ARG A 454 33.75 -2.70 31.63
C ARG A 454 33.98 -1.22 31.95
N HIS A 455 35.17 -0.82 32.36
CA HIS A 455 35.51 0.58 32.66
C HIS A 455 35.48 1.45 31.40
N GLN A 456 35.98 0.96 30.27
CA GLN A 456 35.92 1.66 28.99
C GLN A 456 34.46 1.93 28.56
N LEU A 457 33.59 0.91 28.63
CA LEU A 457 32.18 1.05 28.32
C LEU A 457 31.48 2.02 29.28
N ALA A 458 31.74 1.93 30.58
CA ALA A 458 31.18 2.84 31.58
C ALA A 458 31.59 4.30 31.33
N SER A 459 32.88 4.53 31.02
CA SER A 459 33.40 5.86 30.69
C SER A 459 32.76 6.41 29.41
N LEU A 460 32.60 5.58 28.40
CA LEU A 460 31.94 5.94 27.15
C LEU A 460 30.46 6.28 27.35
N ILE A 461 29.73 5.50 28.17
CA ILE A 461 28.34 5.78 28.53
C ILE A 461 28.23 7.12 29.23
N ARG A 462 29.06 7.38 30.23
CA ARG A 462 29.06 8.66 30.94
C ARG A 462 29.36 9.84 30.00
N PHE A 463 30.36 9.70 29.13
CA PHE A 463 30.75 10.71 28.16
C PHE A 463 29.60 11.00 27.16
N ARG A 464 28.94 9.96 26.66
CA ARG A 464 27.91 10.11 25.64
C ARG A 464 26.56 10.57 26.20
N HIS A 465 26.21 10.12 27.38
CA HIS A 465 24.87 10.27 27.95
C HIS A 465 24.84 11.07 29.27
N GLY A 466 25.95 11.22 29.95
CA GLY A 466 26.03 11.92 31.22
C GLY A 466 26.27 13.43 31.12
N ALA A 467 26.62 13.95 29.95
CA ALA A 467 26.86 15.38 29.75
C ALA A 467 25.61 16.09 29.26
N ALA A 468 25.18 17.15 29.99
CA ALA A 468 24.07 18.03 29.62
C ALA A 468 24.56 19.24 28.81
N GLY A 469 23.72 19.82 27.95
CA GLY A 469 23.95 21.08 27.24
C GLY A 469 25.00 21.02 26.11
N LEU A 470 25.80 22.08 25.97
CA LEU A 470 26.77 22.28 24.87
C LEU A 470 27.87 21.21 24.86
N LEU A 471 28.32 20.76 26.02
CA LEU A 471 29.30 19.68 26.19
C LEU A 471 28.77 18.34 25.66
N GLY A 472 27.47 18.06 25.83
CA GLY A 472 26.84 16.88 25.25
C GLY A 472 26.70 16.94 23.72
N ARG A 473 26.65 18.12 23.12
CA ARG A 473 26.68 18.30 21.66
C ARG A 473 28.09 18.14 21.09
N LEU A 474 29.10 18.69 21.74
CA LEU A 474 30.51 18.55 21.38
C LEU A 474 31.00 17.10 21.53
N SER A 475 30.57 16.38 22.56
CA SER A 475 30.91 14.96 22.75
C SER A 475 30.38 14.07 21.60
N ARG A 476 29.24 14.39 21.03
CA ARG A 476 28.67 13.66 19.87
C ARG A 476 29.47 13.89 18.58
N LEU A 477 30.10 15.06 18.42
CA LEU A 477 30.93 15.43 17.26
C LEU A 477 32.35 14.87 17.37
N LEU A 478 32.96 14.85 18.59
CA LEU A 478 34.33 14.44 18.80
C LEU A 478 34.49 12.92 19.02
N LEU A 479 33.45 12.20 19.36
CA LEU A 479 33.47 10.76 19.60
C LEU A 479 34.03 9.93 18.42
N PRO A 480 33.68 10.20 17.14
CA PRO A 480 34.30 9.48 16.02
C PRO A 480 35.81 9.68 15.91
N LEU A 481 36.29 10.85 16.31
CA LEU A 481 37.72 11.20 16.27
C LEU A 481 38.51 10.55 17.43
N LEU A 482 37.96 10.57 18.64
CA LEU A 482 38.56 9.96 19.84
C LEU A 482 38.62 8.43 19.76
N VAL A 483 37.58 7.79 19.25
CA VAL A 483 37.58 6.32 19.03
C VAL A 483 38.57 5.91 17.94
N SER A 484 38.88 6.81 16.99
CA SER A 484 39.92 6.57 15.98
C SER A 484 41.33 6.63 16.53
N ALA A 485 41.56 7.43 17.61
CA ALA A 485 42.88 7.61 18.23
C ALA A 485 43.26 6.55 19.28
N ILE A 486 42.27 5.83 19.85
CA ILE A 486 42.46 4.88 20.95
C ILE A 486 42.62 3.41 20.47
N LEU A 487 42.34 3.12 19.21
CA LEU A 487 42.57 1.78 18.64
C LEU A 487 43.91 1.76 17.90
N PRO A 488 44.89 0.90 18.31
CA PRO A 488 46.12 0.78 17.55
C PRO A 488 45.83 0.30 16.14
N LEU A 489 46.35 1.08 15.18
CA LEU A 489 46.43 0.70 13.78
C LEU A 489 47.37 -0.49 13.63
N THR A 490 46.87 -1.69 13.60
CA THR A 490 47.52 -2.78 12.90
C THR A 490 46.84 -2.96 11.56
N LEU A 491 47.21 -2.11 10.63
CA LEU A 491 46.92 -2.29 9.21
C LEU A 491 47.96 -3.27 8.65
N THR A 492 47.65 -4.55 8.62
CA THR A 492 48.16 -5.42 7.57
C THR A 492 47.10 -5.49 6.49
N ALA A 493 47.36 -4.77 5.43
CA ALA A 493 46.60 -4.87 4.22
C ALA A 493 46.82 -6.23 3.57
N GLN A 494 45.95 -7.18 3.82
CA GLN A 494 45.76 -8.31 2.90
C GLN A 494 44.70 -7.91 1.90
N SER A 495 45.10 -7.66 0.66
CA SER A 495 44.18 -7.49 -0.47
C SER A 495 43.40 -8.79 -0.62
N LYS A 496 42.09 -8.77 -0.34
CA LYS A 496 41.22 -9.83 -0.85
C LYS A 496 41.21 -9.71 -2.38
N MET A 497 41.65 -10.80 -3.04
CA MET A 497 41.48 -10.93 -4.49
C MET A 497 39.99 -10.69 -4.82
N GLY A 498 39.72 -9.75 -5.69
CA GLY A 498 38.36 -9.49 -6.20
C GLY A 498 37.87 -10.70 -7.00
N THR A 499 36.58 -10.86 -7.12
CA THR A 499 35.98 -11.84 -8.02
C THR A 499 36.16 -11.38 -9.45
N HIS A 500 36.58 -12.29 -10.32
CA HIS A 500 36.82 -12.00 -11.71
C HIS A 500 35.52 -11.80 -12.48
N LEU A 501 35.33 -10.62 -13.07
CA LEU A 501 34.23 -10.27 -13.96
C LEU A 501 34.76 -10.09 -15.37
N THR A 502 34.24 -10.88 -16.29
CA THR A 502 34.47 -10.72 -17.73
C THR A 502 33.25 -10.02 -18.35
N ILE A 503 33.47 -8.90 -19.01
CA ILE A 503 32.45 -8.18 -19.77
C ILE A 503 32.73 -8.44 -21.26
N ASP A 504 31.87 -9.24 -21.90
CA ASP A 504 31.95 -9.56 -23.32
C ASP A 504 31.04 -8.61 -24.12
N VAL A 505 31.65 -7.67 -24.84
CA VAL A 505 30.92 -6.64 -25.59
C VAL A 505 30.80 -7.05 -27.05
N GLN A 506 29.59 -7.22 -27.53
CA GLN A 506 29.29 -7.43 -28.95
C GLN A 506 29.28 -6.09 -29.66
N LEU A 507 30.26 -5.90 -30.54
CA LEU A 507 30.50 -4.68 -31.28
C LEU A 507 29.56 -4.54 -32.48
N THR A 508 29.40 -3.32 -33.00
CA THR A 508 28.65 -3.09 -34.24
C THR A 508 29.42 -3.61 -35.49
N GLN A 509 28.73 -3.84 -36.59
CA GLN A 509 29.35 -4.39 -37.83
C GLN A 509 30.47 -3.54 -38.43
N LYS A 510 30.56 -2.26 -38.07
CA LYS A 510 31.57 -1.27 -38.53
C LYS A 510 32.33 -0.66 -37.38
N ALA A 511 32.49 -1.41 -36.29
CA ALA A 511 33.16 -0.93 -35.08
C ALA A 511 34.60 -0.44 -35.40
N HIS A 512 34.97 0.72 -34.95
CA HIS A 512 36.31 1.33 -35.03
C HIS A 512 36.47 2.35 -33.92
N GLY A 513 37.68 2.85 -33.70
CA GLY A 513 37.99 3.78 -32.61
C GLY A 513 38.30 3.03 -31.30
N GLU A 514 37.70 3.44 -30.21
CA GLU A 514 37.90 2.85 -28.88
C GLU A 514 36.58 2.44 -28.25
N LEU A 515 36.63 1.36 -27.47
CA LEU A 515 35.51 0.95 -26.61
C LEU A 515 35.68 1.57 -25.23
N ALA A 516 34.80 2.47 -24.86
CA ALA A 516 34.70 2.99 -23.49
C ALA A 516 33.84 2.08 -22.62
N TYR A 517 34.28 1.83 -21.38
CA TYR A 517 33.50 1.13 -20.39
C TYR A 517 33.51 1.83 -19.03
N LEU A 518 32.37 1.81 -18.38
CA LEU A 518 32.14 2.39 -17.05
C LEU A 518 31.40 1.40 -16.17
N VAL A 519 31.97 1.07 -15.01
CA VAL A 519 31.39 0.17 -14.02
C VAL A 519 30.93 0.97 -12.83
N PHE A 520 29.66 0.86 -12.46
CA PHE A 520 29.07 1.57 -11.34
C PHE A 520 28.63 0.61 -10.24
N ALA A 521 28.84 1.02 -8.98
CA ALA A 521 28.35 0.31 -7.80
C ALA A 521 27.15 0.99 -7.15
N SER A 522 26.61 2.03 -7.77
CA SER A 522 25.44 2.79 -7.29
C SER A 522 24.78 3.55 -8.44
N PRO A 523 23.49 3.98 -8.28
CA PRO A 523 22.80 4.78 -9.30
C PRO A 523 23.41 6.16 -9.57
N SER A 524 24.28 6.65 -8.68
CA SER A 524 24.85 7.99 -8.81
C SER A 524 25.79 8.08 -10.00
N GLY A 525 25.41 8.88 -11.00
CA GLY A 525 26.20 9.14 -12.21
C GLY A 525 26.00 8.13 -13.34
N PHE A 526 25.29 7.04 -13.13
CA PHE A 526 24.99 6.05 -14.18
C PHE A 526 24.00 6.66 -15.21
N PRO A 527 24.20 6.41 -16.52
CA PRO A 527 25.25 5.59 -17.14
C PRO A 527 26.51 6.36 -17.58
N GLY A 528 26.57 7.70 -17.48
CA GLY A 528 27.57 8.46 -18.22
C GLY A 528 28.58 9.28 -17.40
N ASP A 529 28.41 9.43 -16.08
CA ASP A 529 29.33 10.25 -15.25
C ASP A 529 30.57 9.42 -14.86
N ARG A 530 31.66 9.66 -15.59
CA ARG A 530 32.95 8.96 -15.43
C ARG A 530 33.53 9.13 -14.03
N ASP A 531 33.40 10.32 -13.44
CA ASP A 531 33.98 10.61 -12.12
C ASP A 531 33.31 9.84 -11.00
N LYS A 532 32.10 9.32 -11.25
CA LYS A 532 31.33 8.49 -10.30
C LYS A 532 31.40 7.00 -10.60
N ALA A 533 32.02 6.60 -11.70
CA ALA A 533 32.25 5.22 -12.02
C ALA A 533 33.30 4.61 -11.06
N LEU A 534 33.04 3.38 -10.58
CA LEU A 534 33.99 2.62 -9.75
C LEU A 534 35.24 2.20 -10.55
N ARG A 535 35.04 1.86 -11.81
CA ARG A 535 36.07 1.53 -12.81
C ARG A 535 35.64 2.12 -14.15
N HIS A 536 36.60 2.58 -14.91
CA HIS A 536 36.39 3.00 -16.30
C HIS A 536 37.68 2.84 -17.09
N GLY A 537 37.56 2.76 -18.39
CA GLY A 537 38.70 2.69 -19.28
C GLY A 537 38.29 2.76 -20.75
N PHE A 538 39.31 2.85 -21.61
CA PHE A 538 39.19 2.86 -23.05
C PHE A 538 40.08 1.76 -23.64
N LEU A 539 39.57 0.99 -24.57
CA LEU A 539 40.25 -0.09 -25.22
C LEU A 539 40.18 0.09 -26.73
N PRO A 540 41.31 0.06 -27.46
CA PRO A 540 41.31 0.18 -28.91
C PRO A 540 40.54 -1.01 -29.52
N ILE A 541 39.68 -0.73 -30.50
CA ILE A 541 38.92 -1.75 -31.20
C ILE A 541 39.77 -2.30 -32.36
N PRO A 542 40.16 -3.58 -32.34
CA PRO A 542 40.92 -4.18 -33.43
C PRO A 542 40.10 -4.22 -34.73
N SER A 543 40.76 -4.04 -35.87
CA SER A 543 40.11 -4.15 -37.19
C SER A 543 39.41 -5.50 -37.36
N ASN A 544 38.12 -5.46 -37.72
CA ASN A 544 37.25 -6.65 -37.89
C ASN A 544 36.91 -7.42 -36.60
N ALA A 545 37.10 -6.83 -35.40
CA ALA A 545 36.63 -7.44 -34.18
C ALA A 545 35.10 -7.46 -34.14
N GLN A 546 34.51 -8.58 -33.78
CA GLN A 546 33.07 -8.71 -33.52
C GLN A 546 32.75 -8.64 -32.02
N HIS A 547 33.74 -8.96 -31.19
CA HIS A 547 33.63 -8.93 -29.74
C HIS A 547 34.88 -8.32 -29.13
N LEU A 548 34.71 -7.64 -28.00
CA LEU A 548 35.81 -7.16 -27.19
C LEU A 548 35.57 -7.56 -25.71
N ARG A 549 36.59 -8.15 -25.08
CA ARG A 549 36.49 -8.59 -23.69
C ARG A 549 37.22 -7.64 -22.76
N ILE A 550 36.58 -7.34 -21.64
CA ILE A 550 37.11 -6.53 -20.55
C ILE A 550 37.11 -7.39 -19.30
N ASP A 551 38.28 -7.60 -18.74
CA ASP A 551 38.43 -8.36 -17.50
C ASP A 551 38.75 -7.41 -16.35
N THR A 552 38.00 -7.55 -15.25
CA THR A 552 38.20 -6.72 -14.06
C THR A 552 37.87 -7.50 -12.80
N ASP A 553 38.66 -7.29 -11.76
CA ASP A 553 38.41 -7.89 -10.45
C ASP A 553 37.65 -6.90 -9.56
N LEU A 554 36.48 -7.32 -9.09
CA LEU A 554 35.59 -6.51 -8.25
C LEU A 554 35.20 -7.29 -6.99
N PRO A 555 35.05 -6.64 -5.85
CA PRO A 555 34.47 -7.30 -4.67
C PRO A 555 33.04 -7.79 -4.98
N PRO A 556 32.56 -8.87 -4.35
CA PRO A 556 31.16 -9.26 -4.46
C PRO A 556 30.21 -8.11 -4.16
N GLY A 557 29.22 -7.87 -5.03
CA GLY A 557 28.34 -6.71 -4.92
C GLY A 557 27.38 -6.54 -6.10
N ILE A 558 26.58 -5.48 -6.06
CA ILE A 558 25.67 -5.11 -7.14
C ILE A 558 26.35 -4.07 -8.02
N TYR A 559 26.43 -4.35 -9.30
CA TYR A 559 27.07 -3.49 -10.30
C TYR A 559 26.18 -3.30 -11.51
N ALA A 560 26.39 -2.18 -12.22
CA ALA A 560 25.88 -1.96 -13.55
C ALA A 560 27.04 -1.47 -14.44
N VAL A 561 27.03 -1.91 -15.68
CA VAL A 561 28.06 -1.54 -16.67
C VAL A 561 27.41 -0.77 -17.80
N ALA A 562 28.03 0.33 -18.19
CA ALA A 562 27.71 1.06 -19.43
C ALA A 562 28.92 1.03 -20.37
N VAL A 563 28.68 0.88 -21.67
CA VAL A 563 29.71 0.86 -22.70
C VAL A 563 29.29 1.71 -23.90
N TYR A 564 30.24 2.29 -24.59
CA TYR A 564 30.00 2.95 -25.88
C TYR A 564 31.22 2.86 -26.79
N GLU A 565 31.01 2.91 -28.11
CA GLU A 565 32.08 3.05 -29.10
C GLU A 565 32.43 4.53 -29.25
N ASP A 566 33.63 4.94 -28.83
CA ASP A 566 34.16 6.27 -29.06
C ASP A 566 34.77 6.31 -30.48
N LEU A 567 33.99 6.78 -31.44
CA LEU A 567 34.33 6.73 -32.84
C LEU A 567 35.37 7.79 -33.26
N ASN A 568 35.50 8.87 -32.49
CA ASN A 568 36.38 10.00 -32.82
C ASN A 568 37.55 10.16 -31.85
N GLY A 569 37.64 9.33 -30.79
CA GLY A 569 38.73 9.32 -29.81
C GLY A 569 38.75 10.55 -28.89
N ASN A 570 37.58 11.18 -28.68
CA ASN A 570 37.49 12.35 -27.80
C ASN A 570 37.24 11.99 -26.33
N HIS A 571 37.05 10.72 -26.05
CA HIS A 571 36.78 10.11 -24.72
C HIS A 571 35.48 10.61 -24.07
N ASN A 572 34.51 11.07 -24.85
CA ASN A 572 33.20 11.50 -24.40
C ASN A 572 32.12 10.89 -25.30
N LEU A 573 31.00 10.56 -24.74
CA LEU A 573 29.83 10.12 -25.52
C LEU A 573 29.17 11.30 -26.19
N ASP A 574 29.22 11.32 -27.52
CA ASP A 574 28.66 12.41 -28.33
C ASP A 574 27.14 12.28 -28.47
N HIS A 575 26.45 13.43 -28.42
CA HIS A 575 24.99 13.51 -28.52
C HIS A 575 24.59 14.44 -29.68
N ASN A 576 23.40 14.21 -30.23
CA ASN A 576 22.78 15.17 -31.14
C ASN A 576 22.12 16.33 -30.32
N PHE A 577 21.54 17.30 -31.03
CA PHE A 577 20.95 18.51 -30.41
C PHE A 577 19.73 18.24 -29.53
N ILE A 578 19.16 17.03 -29.56
CA ILE A 578 18.05 16.58 -28.71
C ILE A 578 18.51 15.58 -27.63
N GLY A 579 19.83 15.38 -27.46
CA GLY A 579 20.39 14.54 -26.40
C GLY A 579 20.45 13.05 -26.70
N ILE A 580 20.23 12.62 -27.95
CA ILE A 580 20.36 11.20 -28.34
C ILE A 580 21.84 10.92 -28.68
N PRO A 581 22.44 9.81 -28.15
CA PRO A 581 23.80 9.39 -28.50
C PRO A 581 23.98 9.22 -30.02
N ARG A 582 25.09 9.77 -30.53
CA ARG A 582 25.52 9.57 -31.94
C ARG A 582 26.36 8.31 -32.12
N GLU A 583 26.93 7.83 -31.04
CA GLU A 583 27.80 6.69 -30.97
C GLU A 583 27.03 5.47 -30.46
N PRO A 584 27.40 4.25 -30.88
CA PRO A 584 26.78 3.03 -30.39
C PRO A 584 26.96 2.88 -28.88
N VAL A 585 25.87 2.56 -28.18
CA VAL A 585 25.83 2.43 -26.72
C VAL A 585 25.27 1.08 -26.31
N GLY A 586 25.64 0.63 -25.11
CA GLY A 586 25.12 -0.58 -24.49
C GLY A 586 25.22 -0.55 -22.97
N ALA A 587 24.44 -1.37 -22.31
CA ALA A 587 24.51 -1.52 -20.87
C ALA A 587 24.24 -2.98 -20.45
N SER A 588 24.73 -3.37 -19.29
CA SER A 588 24.48 -4.69 -18.72
C SER A 588 22.98 -5.00 -18.68
N ASN A 589 22.61 -6.26 -18.84
CA ASN A 589 21.25 -6.77 -19.01
C ASN A 589 20.55 -6.34 -20.32
N ASN A 590 21.23 -5.62 -21.22
CA ASN A 590 20.71 -5.19 -22.53
C ASN A 590 19.27 -4.61 -22.44
N PRO A 591 19.02 -3.58 -21.65
CA PRO A 591 17.68 -3.01 -21.50
C PRO A 591 17.18 -2.43 -22.82
N SER A 592 15.90 -2.57 -23.11
CA SER A 592 15.28 -1.93 -24.27
C SER A 592 15.07 -0.44 -24.00
N ALA A 593 15.96 0.40 -24.50
CA ALA A 593 15.82 1.87 -24.40
C ALA A 593 14.74 2.37 -25.37
N ARG A 594 13.53 2.61 -24.87
CA ARG A 594 12.46 3.22 -25.69
C ARG A 594 12.33 4.74 -25.50
N PHE A 595 12.73 5.30 -24.34
CA PHE A 595 12.66 6.73 -24.04
C PHE A 595 13.75 7.14 -23.03
N GLY A 596 14.94 7.53 -23.50
CA GLY A 596 16.02 8.06 -22.68
C GLY A 596 17.08 7.02 -22.22
N PRO A 597 18.11 7.46 -21.47
CA PRO A 597 19.16 6.57 -20.99
C PRO A 597 18.61 5.54 -19.99
N PRO A 598 19.14 4.31 -19.98
CA PRO A 598 18.67 3.27 -19.07
C PRO A 598 18.96 3.62 -17.60
N HIS A 599 18.11 3.14 -16.70
CA HIS A 599 18.31 3.32 -15.27
C HIS A 599 19.24 2.25 -14.68
N PHE A 600 19.97 2.61 -13.62
CA PHE A 600 20.89 1.70 -12.94
C PHE A 600 20.21 0.39 -12.53
N ASP A 601 18.97 0.44 -12.02
CA ASP A 601 18.25 -0.74 -11.54
C ASP A 601 17.89 -1.73 -12.67
N GLU A 602 17.72 -1.24 -13.90
CA GLU A 602 17.47 -2.07 -15.10
C GLU A 602 18.73 -2.78 -15.59
N CYS A 603 19.89 -2.15 -15.35
CA CYS A 603 21.19 -2.64 -15.78
C CYS A 603 21.96 -3.38 -14.68
N SER A 604 21.46 -3.37 -13.43
CA SER A 604 22.21 -3.93 -12.31
C SER A 604 22.18 -5.47 -12.30
N PHE A 605 23.34 -6.07 -11.93
CA PHE A 605 23.51 -7.51 -11.69
C PHE A 605 24.29 -7.72 -10.39
N TYR A 606 24.15 -8.89 -9.81
CA TYR A 606 24.90 -9.28 -8.61
C TYR A 606 26.13 -10.10 -9.02
N LEU A 607 27.32 -9.66 -8.66
CA LEU A 607 28.58 -10.40 -8.75
C LEU A 607 28.81 -11.11 -7.41
N GLY A 608 28.81 -12.44 -7.42
CA GLY A 608 29.05 -13.28 -6.24
C GLY A 608 30.54 -13.54 -5.99
N ASP A 609 30.85 -14.65 -5.33
CA ASP A 609 32.24 -15.08 -5.02
C ASP A 609 32.88 -15.92 -6.15
N THR A 610 32.13 -16.22 -7.22
CA THR A 610 32.61 -16.99 -8.38
C THR A 610 32.74 -16.10 -9.60
N ALA A 611 33.74 -16.38 -10.45
CA ALA A 611 33.93 -15.68 -11.71
C ALA A 611 32.64 -15.66 -12.54
N GLN A 612 32.30 -14.51 -13.12
CA GLN A 612 31.07 -14.29 -13.88
C GLN A 612 31.40 -13.61 -15.21
N THR A 613 30.69 -14.02 -16.25
CA THR A 613 30.71 -13.33 -17.55
C THR A 613 29.36 -12.69 -17.82
N ILE A 614 29.35 -11.44 -18.25
CA ILE A 614 28.16 -10.74 -18.75
C ILE A 614 28.37 -10.35 -20.20
N THR A 615 27.30 -10.39 -21.00
CA THR A 615 27.34 -10.00 -22.41
C THR A 615 26.56 -8.72 -22.61
N ILE A 616 27.16 -7.72 -23.27
CA ILE A 616 26.54 -6.45 -23.62
C ILE A 616 26.55 -6.30 -25.13
N THR A 617 25.42 -5.99 -25.72
CA THR A 617 25.28 -5.74 -27.16
C THR A 617 25.18 -4.24 -27.41
N LEU A 618 26.06 -3.71 -28.26
CA LEU A 618 25.99 -2.32 -28.66
C LEU A 618 24.91 -2.10 -29.73
N VAL A 619 24.18 -1.01 -29.57
CA VAL A 619 23.13 -0.59 -30.50
C VAL A 619 23.25 0.91 -30.80
N HIS A 620 22.87 1.33 -32.00
CA HIS A 620 22.67 2.75 -32.27
C HIS A 620 21.37 3.22 -31.58
N ALA A 621 21.46 4.29 -30.84
CA ALA A 621 20.28 4.93 -30.28
C ALA A 621 19.43 5.54 -31.40
N SER A 622 18.19 5.14 -31.53
CA SER A 622 17.23 5.57 -32.58
C SER A 622 16.22 6.57 -32.04
#